data_bbffe474014a152aedfabee6eef861b1
#
_entry.id   bbffe474014a152aedfabee6eef861b1
#
_cell.length_a   1.000
_cell.length_b   1.000
_cell.length_c   1.000
_cell.angle_alpha   90.00
_cell.angle_beta   90.00
_cell.angle_gamma   90.00
#
_symmetry.space_group_name_H-M   'P 1'
#
loop_
_entity.id
_entity.type
_entity.pdbx_description
1 polymer ?
#
loop_
_entity_poly.entity_id
_entity_poly.type
_entity_poly.pdbx_seq_one_letter_code
_entity_poly.pdbx_strand_id
1 'polypeptide(L)'
;MEEKFTLKKVGEKRYLLDARGGVCPYPQLLTLRALSELNPGDLLEVLLDNPPSVRDIPPALQRKGYRVSEILSVEKGVWKITVTL
;
A
#
# COMPACT_ATOMS: atom_id res chain seq x y z
N MET A 1 5.31 -16.05 -15.07
CA MET A 1 4.12 -15.33 -14.63
C MET A 1 4.46 -13.92 -14.22
N GLU A 2 3.80 -13.00 -14.79
CA GLU A 2 4.08 -11.61 -14.50
C GLU A 2 3.34 -11.15 -13.27
N GLU A 3 3.99 -10.31 -12.49
CA GLU A 3 3.36 -9.69 -11.36
C GLU A 3 2.63 -8.45 -11.79
N LYS A 4 1.47 -8.23 -11.19
CA LYS A 4 0.74 -6.99 -11.40
C LYS A 4 1.26 -5.89 -10.51
N PHE A 5 2.35 -6.14 -9.87
CA PHE A 5 2.95 -5.24 -8.92
C PHE A 5 3.58 -4.05 -9.63
N THR A 6 3.15 -2.85 -9.29
CA THR A 6 3.69 -1.63 -9.88
C THR A 6 4.07 -0.69 -8.76
N LEU A 7 5.37 -0.52 -8.54
CA LEU A 7 5.89 0.39 -7.54
C LEU A 7 6.64 1.49 -8.24
N LYS A 8 6.20 2.74 -8.05
CA LYS A 8 6.81 3.89 -8.69
C LYS A 8 7.33 4.85 -7.66
N LYS A 9 8.50 5.42 -7.94
CA LYS A 9 9.03 6.49 -7.12
C LYS A 9 8.41 7.79 -7.60
N VAL A 10 7.59 8.41 -6.76
CA VAL A 10 6.87 9.62 -7.15
C VAL A 10 7.45 10.88 -6.55
N GLY A 11 8.52 10.73 -5.76
CA GLY A 11 9.19 11.87 -5.16
C GLY A 11 10.38 11.39 -4.39
N GLU A 12 11.11 12.34 -3.78
CA GLU A 12 12.22 11.98 -2.94
C GLU A 12 11.68 11.26 -1.71
N LYS A 13 12.07 10.01 -1.53
CA LYS A 13 11.62 9.18 -0.42
C LYS A 13 10.11 8.95 -0.41
N ARG A 14 9.48 9.04 -1.56
CA ARG A 14 8.04 8.78 -1.68
C ARG A 14 7.81 7.80 -2.81
N TYR A 15 7.00 6.79 -2.54
CA TYR A 15 6.71 5.74 -3.50
C TYR A 15 5.22 5.52 -3.59
N LEU A 16 4.77 5.07 -4.74
CA LEU A 16 3.36 4.78 -4.97
C LEU A 16 3.24 3.34 -5.45
N LEU A 17 2.40 2.58 -4.77
CA LEU A 17 2.07 1.22 -5.18
C LEU A 17 0.63 1.20 -5.67
N ASP A 18 0.43 0.82 -6.92
CA ASP A 18 -0.90 0.72 -7.49
C ASP A 18 -1.36 -0.73 -7.37
N ALA A 19 -2.19 -1.00 -6.39
CA ALA A 19 -2.71 -2.33 -6.15
C ALA A 19 -4.18 -2.45 -6.55
N ARG A 20 -4.65 -1.51 -7.39
CA ARG A 20 -6.02 -1.58 -7.85
C ARG A 20 -6.22 -2.79 -8.75
N GLY A 21 -7.40 -3.36 -8.71
CA GLY A 21 -7.72 -4.55 -9.47
C GLY A 21 -7.38 -5.84 -8.75
N GLY A 22 -6.67 -5.77 -7.65
CA GLY A 22 -6.36 -6.94 -6.85
C GLY A 22 -7.43 -7.20 -5.81
N VAL A 23 -7.56 -8.47 -5.42
CA VAL A 23 -8.50 -8.85 -4.37
C VAL A 23 -7.71 -9.46 -3.23
N CYS A 24 -8.26 -9.36 -2.02
CA CYS A 24 -7.63 -9.92 -0.85
C CYS A 24 -7.31 -11.39 -1.07
N PRO A 25 -6.10 -11.87 -0.71
CA PRO A 25 -5.07 -11.17 0.07
C PRO A 25 -3.97 -10.51 -0.77
N TYR A 26 -4.12 -10.41 -2.08
CA TYR A 26 -3.07 -9.89 -2.94
C TYR A 26 -2.59 -8.48 -2.59
N PRO A 27 -3.49 -7.49 -2.42
CA PRO A 27 -3.02 -6.14 -2.10
C PRO A 27 -2.19 -6.11 -0.83
N GLN A 28 -2.57 -6.92 0.17
CA GLN A 28 -1.83 -6.98 1.41
C GLN A 28 -0.43 -7.55 1.18
N LEU A 29 -0.32 -8.62 0.40
CA LEU A 29 0.97 -9.23 0.11
C LEU A 29 1.85 -8.29 -0.69
N LEU A 30 1.29 -7.60 -1.68
CA LEU A 30 2.05 -6.66 -2.48
C LEU A 30 2.55 -5.49 -1.64
N THR A 31 1.72 -5.01 -0.73
CA THR A 31 2.09 -3.91 0.14
C THR A 31 3.25 -4.31 1.04
N LEU A 32 3.19 -5.49 1.64
CA LEU A 32 4.26 -5.96 2.50
C LEU A 32 5.55 -6.16 1.72
N ARG A 33 5.46 -6.68 0.50
CA ARG A 33 6.63 -6.85 -0.33
C ARG A 33 7.26 -5.51 -0.69
N ALA A 34 6.43 -4.53 -1.05
CA ALA A 34 6.94 -3.22 -1.37
C ALA A 34 7.64 -2.58 -0.18
N LEU A 35 7.05 -2.71 1.01
CA LEU A 35 7.65 -2.14 2.21
C LEU A 35 8.99 -2.77 2.52
N SER A 36 9.15 -4.06 2.23
CA SER A 36 10.42 -4.73 2.51
C SER A 36 11.55 -4.23 1.61
N GLU A 37 11.22 -3.56 0.52
CA GLU A 37 12.22 -3.03 -0.41
C GLU A 37 12.52 -1.55 -0.17
N LEU A 38 11.83 -0.93 0.77
CA LEU A 38 12.02 0.48 1.05
C LEU A 38 12.88 0.65 2.30
N ASN A 39 13.43 1.85 2.43
CA ASN A 39 14.32 2.17 3.56
C ASN A 39 13.59 2.96 4.63
N PRO A 40 14.11 2.96 5.87
CA PRO A 40 13.53 3.80 6.91
C PRO A 40 13.52 5.25 6.47
N GLY A 41 12.41 5.92 6.73
CA GLY A 41 12.24 7.29 6.31
C GLY A 41 11.50 7.45 5.00
N ASP A 42 11.32 6.37 4.25
CA ASP A 42 10.55 6.40 3.03
C ASP A 42 9.07 6.39 3.35
N LEU A 43 8.28 6.83 2.39
CA LEU A 43 6.84 6.88 2.53
C LEU A 43 6.22 6.11 1.36
N LEU A 44 5.26 5.26 1.67
CA LEU A 44 4.58 4.47 0.65
C LEU A 44 3.11 4.82 0.62
N GLU A 45 2.60 5.12 -0.57
CA GLU A 45 1.18 5.33 -0.80
C GLU A 45 0.65 4.16 -1.60
N VAL A 46 -0.41 3.54 -1.12
CA VAL A 46 -0.99 2.36 -1.75
C VAL A 46 -2.39 2.66 -2.23
N LEU A 47 -2.62 2.45 -3.52
CA LEU A 47 -3.95 2.64 -4.10
C LEU A 47 -4.69 1.32 -4.11
N LEU A 48 -5.93 1.33 -3.63
CA LEU A 48 -6.75 0.14 -3.50
C LEU A 48 -8.16 0.42 -3.97
N ASP A 49 -8.78 -0.57 -4.59
CA ASP A 49 -10.19 -0.47 -4.95
C ASP A 49 -10.99 -1.65 -4.41
N ASN A 50 -10.42 -2.38 -3.46
CA ASN A 50 -11.06 -3.54 -2.85
C ASN A 50 -11.34 -3.21 -1.38
N PRO A 51 -12.62 -3.03 -0.99
CA PRO A 51 -12.94 -2.62 0.39
C PRO A 51 -12.39 -3.56 1.48
N PRO A 52 -12.46 -4.89 1.35
CA PRO A 52 -11.85 -5.75 2.37
C PRO A 52 -10.36 -5.48 2.56
N SER A 53 -9.64 -5.17 1.47
CA SER A 53 -8.21 -4.88 1.58
C SER A 53 -7.98 -3.59 2.34
N VAL A 54 -8.80 -2.57 2.07
CA VAL A 54 -8.68 -1.29 2.77
C VAL A 54 -8.84 -1.49 4.28
N ARG A 55 -9.72 -2.40 4.67
CA ARG A 55 -9.96 -2.68 6.08
C ARG A 55 -8.87 -3.53 6.69
N ASP A 56 -8.36 -4.51 5.95
CA ASP A 56 -7.47 -5.53 6.51
C ASP A 56 -5.99 -5.15 6.48
N ILE A 57 -5.58 -4.32 5.52
CA ILE A 57 -4.17 -3.97 5.39
C ILE A 57 -3.62 -3.19 6.57
N PRO A 58 -4.29 -2.14 7.08
CA PRO A 58 -3.73 -1.38 8.20
C PRO A 58 -3.38 -2.23 9.42
N PRO A 59 -4.29 -3.11 9.91
CA PRO A 59 -3.92 -3.95 11.06
C PRO A 59 -2.75 -4.87 10.76
N ALA A 60 -2.69 -5.41 9.54
CA ALA A 60 -1.61 -6.31 9.16
C ALA A 60 -0.27 -5.59 9.17
N LEU A 61 -0.24 -4.36 8.67
CA LEU A 61 0.99 -3.57 8.65
C LEU A 61 1.42 -3.21 10.06
N GLN A 62 0.47 -2.83 10.91
CA GLN A 62 0.79 -2.47 12.28
C GLN A 62 1.38 -3.65 13.05
N ARG A 63 0.91 -4.85 12.77
CA ARG A 63 1.48 -6.04 13.41
C ARG A 63 2.92 -6.29 12.97
N LYS A 64 3.28 -5.81 11.78
CA LYS A 64 4.65 -5.96 11.28
C LYS A 64 5.54 -4.80 11.70
N GLY A 65 5.00 -3.83 12.43
CA GLY A 65 5.79 -2.70 12.89
C GLY A 65 5.76 -1.48 12.00
N TYR A 66 4.99 -1.51 10.93
CA TYR A 66 4.85 -0.35 10.07
C TYR A 66 3.76 0.58 10.60
N ARG A 67 3.88 1.86 10.27
CA ARG A 67 2.92 2.85 10.73
C ARG A 67 2.05 3.32 9.58
N VAL A 68 0.75 3.16 9.73
CA VAL A 68 -0.20 3.67 8.76
C VAL A 68 -0.56 5.08 9.18
N SER A 69 -0.20 6.06 8.35
CA SER A 69 -0.41 7.47 8.70
C SER A 69 -1.80 7.95 8.35
N GLU A 70 -2.32 7.48 7.20
CA GLU A 70 -3.56 8.06 6.71
C GLU A 70 -4.24 7.11 5.74
N ILE A 71 -5.57 7.14 5.75
CA ILE A 71 -6.38 6.40 4.77
C ILE A 71 -7.34 7.40 4.17
N LEU A 72 -7.23 7.61 2.86
CA LEU A 72 -8.04 8.61 2.17
C LEU A 72 -8.85 7.97 1.05
N SER A 73 -10.08 8.46 0.90
CA SER A 73 -10.88 8.13 -0.28
C SER A 73 -10.52 9.14 -1.35
N VAL A 74 -9.81 8.69 -2.39
CA VAL A 74 -9.33 9.62 -3.43
C VAL A 74 -10.33 9.76 -4.55
N GLU A 75 -11.19 8.77 -4.73
CA GLU A 75 -12.32 8.89 -5.61
C GLU A 75 -13.28 7.76 -5.27
N LYS A 76 -14.45 7.76 -5.89
CA LYS A 76 -15.46 6.76 -5.56
C LYS A 76 -14.90 5.38 -5.83
N GLY A 77 -14.86 4.55 -4.80
CA GLY A 77 -14.39 3.18 -4.91
C GLY A 77 -12.89 3.01 -4.91
N VAL A 78 -12.13 4.09 -4.69
CA VAL A 78 -10.66 4.01 -4.66
C VAL A 78 -10.14 4.69 -3.40
N TRP A 79 -9.28 3.99 -2.67
CA TRP A 79 -8.70 4.50 -1.42
C TRP A 79 -7.19 4.51 -1.54
N LYS A 80 -6.58 5.43 -0.82
CA LYS A 80 -5.13 5.51 -0.72
C LYS A 80 -4.72 5.37 0.73
N ILE A 81 -3.84 4.41 1.00
CA ILE A 81 -3.30 4.20 2.33
C ILE A 81 -1.86 4.70 2.33
N THR A 82 -1.54 5.58 3.26
CA THR A 82 -0.19 6.13 3.39
C THR A 82 0.51 5.43 4.55
N VAL A 83 1.68 4.86 4.25
CA VAL A 83 2.48 4.13 5.24
C VAL A 83 3.81 4.83 5.40
N THR A 84 4.19 5.07 6.64
CA THR A 84 5.47 5.70 6.97
C THR A 84 6.42 4.63 7.50
N LEU A 85 7.63 4.59 6.95
CA LEU A 85 8.63 3.62 7.37
C LEU A 85 9.61 4.22 8.36
#